data_a6f08280e4f9062071013370fd421d77
#
_entry.id   a6f08280e4f9062071013370fd421d77
#
_cell.length_a   1.000
_cell.length_b   1.000
_cell.length_c   1.000
_cell.angle_alpha   90.00
_cell.angle_beta   90.00
_cell.angle_gamma   90.00
#
_symmetry.space_group_name_H-M   'P 1'
#
loop_
_entity.id
_entity.type
_entity.pdbx_description
1 polymer ?
#
loop_
_entity_poly.entity_id
_entity_poly.type
_entity_poly.pdbx_seq_one_letter_code
_entity_poly.pdbx_strand_id
1 'polypeptide(L)'
;DGIADVAIGSRYVAGGGTDATWGLFRWLNSRVATLLAAPLIPVLKDPMAGYFVVRRDVLARCDELNPVGYKILLEILCKSRATRVVEVPISFRDRVRGESKLSFAEQLRYLRHLGRLYRYRYPGLVQFGRFALVGGSGMAVDLGVVHLVHYILRQPFAVQRVAGIGAALVWNFLGNRRWTFADARQESAWGQFMKFVAACSLGACVNWGVSLACFHGVWPFTGRVLRSALAGVLAGTAFNFILCRWWAFRQATTGGTRPGRGADG
;
A
#
# COMPACT_ATOMS: atom_id res chain seq x y z
N ASP A 1 22.85 -7.95 -27.83
CA ASP A 1 24.27 -7.77 -27.51
C ASP A 1 24.62 -7.58 -26.01
N GLY A 2 23.79 -7.99 -25.10
CA GLY A 2 24.15 -8.08 -23.66
C GLY A 2 24.21 -6.75 -22.87
N ILE A 3 23.95 -5.62 -23.50
CA ILE A 3 24.08 -4.29 -22.89
C ILE A 3 22.90 -3.97 -21.94
N ALA A 4 21.70 -4.41 -22.25
CA ALA A 4 20.49 -4.13 -21.47
C ALA A 4 19.70 -5.42 -21.17
N ASP A 5 19.02 -5.43 -20.05
CA ASP A 5 18.07 -6.47 -19.63
C ASP A 5 16.70 -6.23 -20.30
N VAL A 6 16.32 -4.96 -20.40
CA VAL A 6 15.08 -4.49 -21.03
C VAL A 6 15.37 -3.25 -21.86
N ALA A 7 14.89 -3.20 -23.11
CA ALA A 7 14.87 -2.02 -23.96
C ALA A 7 13.44 -1.55 -24.17
N ILE A 8 13.21 -0.24 -23.98
CA ILE A 8 11.86 0.37 -24.01
C ILE A 8 11.84 1.44 -25.08
N GLY A 9 10.86 1.41 -25.97
CA GLY A 9 10.57 2.50 -26.89
C GLY A 9 9.91 3.65 -26.16
N SER A 10 10.65 4.72 -25.87
CA SER A 10 10.22 5.85 -25.06
C SER A 10 9.87 7.07 -25.92
N ARG A 11 8.75 7.70 -25.62
CA ARG A 11 8.25 8.94 -26.23
C ARG A 11 8.84 10.19 -25.57
N TYR A 12 9.43 10.04 -24.40
CA TYR A 12 9.82 11.16 -23.52
C TYR A 12 11.35 11.32 -23.35
N VAL A 13 12.14 10.55 -24.09
CA VAL A 13 13.59 10.72 -24.19
C VAL A 13 13.95 11.66 -25.35
N ALA A 14 15.16 12.18 -25.37
CA ALA A 14 15.64 13.04 -26.47
C ALA A 14 15.53 12.29 -27.83
N GLY A 15 14.90 12.90 -28.81
CA GLY A 15 14.58 12.29 -30.11
C GLY A 15 13.28 11.47 -30.15
N GLY A 16 12.61 11.28 -29.03
CA GLY A 16 11.26 10.72 -28.96
C GLY A 16 10.18 11.79 -29.12
N GLY A 17 8.97 11.40 -29.49
CA GLY A 17 7.88 12.35 -29.65
C GLY A 17 6.50 11.73 -29.68
N THR A 18 5.49 12.57 -29.46
CA THR A 18 4.06 12.28 -29.62
C THR A 18 3.46 13.26 -30.62
N ASP A 19 2.38 12.87 -31.30
CA ASP A 19 1.65 13.79 -32.18
C ASP A 19 1.19 15.05 -31.41
N ALA A 20 1.14 16.19 -32.13
CA ALA A 20 0.71 17.50 -31.59
C ALA A 20 -0.75 17.50 -31.08
N THR A 21 -1.55 16.50 -31.44
CA THR A 21 -2.95 16.32 -31.01
C THR A 21 -3.14 15.72 -29.61
N TRP A 22 -2.03 15.46 -28.90
CA TRP A 22 -2.12 14.92 -27.53
C TRP A 22 -2.65 15.97 -26.56
N GLY A 23 -3.92 15.82 -26.17
CA GLY A 23 -4.58 16.72 -25.24
C GLY A 23 -3.94 16.69 -23.85
N LEU A 24 -4.01 17.85 -23.15
CA LEU A 24 -3.48 18.04 -21.79
C LEU A 24 -3.94 16.95 -20.80
N PHE A 25 -5.20 16.52 -20.90
CA PHE A 25 -5.74 15.46 -20.02
C PHE A 25 -5.01 14.11 -20.19
N ARG A 26 -4.71 13.72 -21.42
CA ARG A 26 -3.98 12.49 -21.73
C ARG A 26 -2.54 12.57 -21.21
N TRP A 27 -1.89 13.73 -21.36
CA TRP A 27 -0.56 13.99 -20.84
C TRP A 27 -0.54 13.90 -19.31
N LEU A 28 -1.46 14.60 -18.63
CA LEU A 28 -1.57 14.60 -17.17
C LEU A 28 -1.81 13.20 -16.62
N ASN A 29 -2.75 12.45 -17.22
CA ASN A 29 -3.03 11.06 -16.82
C ASN A 29 -1.81 10.15 -16.97
N SER A 30 -1.03 10.32 -18.04
CA SER A 30 0.24 9.59 -18.24
C SER A 30 1.26 9.93 -17.15
N ARG A 31 1.40 11.21 -16.78
CA ARG A 31 2.32 11.66 -15.74
C ARG A 31 1.92 11.13 -14.36
N VAL A 32 0.64 11.22 -14.01
CA VAL A 32 0.12 10.68 -12.75
C VAL A 32 0.33 9.17 -12.69
N ALA A 33 0.04 8.45 -13.78
CA ALA A 33 0.29 7.02 -13.83
C ALA A 33 1.77 6.66 -13.64
N THR A 34 2.68 7.39 -14.28
CA THR A 34 4.13 7.21 -14.11
C THR A 34 4.57 7.50 -12.67
N LEU A 35 4.10 8.59 -12.08
CA LEU A 35 4.41 8.95 -10.70
C LEU A 35 3.96 7.87 -9.70
N LEU A 36 2.75 7.34 -9.87
CA LEU A 36 2.23 6.25 -9.03
C LEU A 36 3.01 4.94 -9.21
N ALA A 37 3.62 4.70 -10.36
CA ALA A 37 4.44 3.52 -10.62
C ALA A 37 5.91 3.69 -10.18
N ALA A 38 6.40 4.91 -10.05
CA ALA A 38 7.81 5.22 -9.81
C ALA A 38 8.45 4.45 -8.63
N PRO A 39 7.78 4.24 -7.46
CA PRO A 39 8.36 3.47 -6.36
C PRO A 39 8.56 1.98 -6.66
N LEU A 40 7.93 1.45 -7.71
CA LEU A 40 7.93 0.01 -8.03
C LEU A 40 9.04 -0.39 -9.02
N ILE A 41 9.58 0.58 -9.77
CA ILE A 41 10.43 0.35 -10.94
C ILE A 41 11.64 1.28 -10.93
N PRO A 42 12.68 1.01 -11.73
CA PRO A 42 13.75 1.97 -11.96
C PRO A 42 13.23 3.32 -12.46
N VAL A 43 14.06 4.36 -12.34
CA VAL A 43 13.72 5.69 -12.83
C VAL A 43 13.68 5.67 -14.37
N LEU A 44 12.46 5.75 -14.93
CA LEU A 44 12.17 5.70 -16.35
C LEU A 44 11.26 6.86 -16.74
N LYS A 45 11.43 7.35 -17.96
CA LYS A 45 10.60 8.44 -18.50
C LYS A 45 9.27 7.91 -19.08
N ASP A 46 9.28 6.69 -19.65
CA ASP A 46 8.09 6.07 -20.25
C ASP A 46 7.85 4.61 -19.82
N PRO A 47 7.56 4.35 -18.54
CA PRO A 47 7.34 2.98 -18.05
C PRO A 47 6.02 2.36 -18.53
N MET A 48 5.18 3.14 -19.22
CA MET A 48 3.89 2.71 -19.76
C MET A 48 3.96 2.45 -21.27
N ALA A 49 5.16 2.42 -21.84
CA ALA A 49 5.35 2.14 -23.26
C ALA A 49 4.79 0.75 -23.65
N GLY A 50 4.16 0.69 -24.81
CA GLY A 50 3.69 -0.56 -25.39
C GLY A 50 4.75 -1.28 -26.24
N TYR A 51 5.86 -0.61 -26.55
CA TYR A 51 6.97 -1.14 -27.32
C TYR A 51 8.16 -1.41 -26.40
N PHE A 52 8.53 -2.68 -26.25
CA PHE A 52 9.67 -3.08 -25.43
C PHE A 52 10.20 -4.44 -25.86
N VAL A 53 11.45 -4.69 -25.56
CA VAL A 53 12.12 -5.99 -25.72
C VAL A 53 12.70 -6.39 -24.35
N VAL A 54 12.49 -7.65 -23.98
CA VAL A 54 12.97 -8.21 -22.72
C VAL A 54 13.80 -9.45 -23.02
N ARG A 55 14.93 -9.59 -22.37
CA ARG A 55 15.75 -10.80 -22.44
C ARG A 55 14.99 -11.98 -21.84
N ARG A 56 15.13 -13.15 -22.44
CA ARG A 56 14.42 -14.37 -22.01
C ARG A 56 14.75 -14.78 -20.58
N ASP A 57 16.01 -14.66 -20.17
CA ASP A 57 16.43 -14.94 -18.79
C ASP A 57 15.87 -13.96 -17.75
N VAL A 58 15.65 -12.71 -18.12
CA VAL A 58 14.97 -11.70 -17.29
C VAL A 58 13.50 -12.02 -17.15
N LEU A 59 12.84 -12.42 -18.24
CA LEU A 59 11.44 -12.83 -18.22
C LEU A 59 11.23 -14.10 -17.38
N ALA A 60 12.17 -15.04 -17.44
CA ALA A 60 12.13 -16.28 -16.65
C ALA A 60 12.26 -16.05 -15.11
N ARG A 61 12.75 -14.88 -14.69
CA ARG A 61 12.78 -14.48 -13.27
C ARG A 61 11.44 -13.98 -12.74
N CYS A 62 10.50 -13.69 -13.65
CA CYS A 62 9.17 -13.25 -13.24
C CYS A 62 8.36 -14.47 -12.80
N ASP A 63 7.92 -14.45 -11.53
CA ASP A 63 6.84 -15.33 -11.10
C ASP A 63 5.61 -15.08 -11.97
N GLU A 64 4.57 -15.90 -11.84
CA GLU A 64 3.33 -15.81 -12.62
C GLU A 64 2.96 -14.38 -13.04
N LEU A 65 3.08 -14.11 -14.35
CA LEU A 65 2.64 -12.84 -14.91
C LEU A 65 1.12 -12.89 -15.09
N ASN A 66 0.45 -11.88 -14.57
CA ASN A 66 -0.99 -11.72 -14.75
C ASN A 66 -1.25 -10.38 -15.47
N PRO A 67 -1.08 -10.35 -16.79
CA PRO A 67 -1.18 -9.13 -17.57
C PRO A 67 -2.60 -8.57 -17.53
N VAL A 68 -2.73 -7.34 -17.01
CA VAL A 68 -3.98 -6.60 -17.03
C VAL A 68 -3.89 -5.52 -18.10
N GLY A 69 -4.51 -5.77 -19.24
CA GLY A 69 -4.49 -4.86 -20.38
C GLY A 69 -3.08 -4.73 -21.00
N TYR A 70 -2.73 -3.52 -21.46
CA TYR A 70 -1.48 -3.21 -22.18
C TYR A 70 -0.31 -2.81 -21.26
N LYS A 71 -0.41 -2.99 -19.94
CA LYS A 71 0.58 -2.53 -18.95
C LYS A 71 1.47 -3.65 -18.40
N ILE A 72 1.68 -4.69 -19.18
CA ILE A 72 2.51 -5.85 -18.80
C ILE A 72 3.96 -5.46 -18.52
N LEU A 73 4.50 -4.45 -19.22
CA LEU A 73 5.86 -3.96 -19.01
C LEU A 73 6.10 -3.56 -17.54
N LEU A 74 5.14 -2.85 -16.92
CA LEU A 74 5.23 -2.45 -15.52
C LEU A 74 5.35 -3.67 -14.58
N GLU A 75 4.60 -4.73 -14.86
CA GLU A 75 4.66 -5.96 -14.08
C GLU A 75 6.00 -6.66 -14.23
N ILE A 76 6.51 -6.75 -15.47
CA ILE A 76 7.82 -7.33 -15.77
C ILE A 76 8.92 -6.55 -15.04
N LEU A 77 8.95 -5.23 -15.15
CA LEU A 77 9.95 -4.40 -14.48
C LEU A 77 9.92 -4.55 -12.94
N CYS A 78 8.72 -4.62 -12.36
CA CYS A 78 8.55 -4.79 -10.92
C CYS A 78 9.00 -6.17 -10.43
N LYS A 79 8.63 -7.25 -11.15
CA LYS A 79 8.88 -8.64 -10.74
C LYS A 79 10.29 -9.12 -11.09
N SER A 80 10.80 -8.79 -12.27
CA SER A 80 12.15 -9.19 -12.70
C SER A 80 13.26 -8.48 -11.95
N ARG A 81 12.96 -7.33 -11.31
CA ARG A 81 13.96 -6.44 -10.69
C ARG A 81 15.09 -6.07 -11.65
N ALA A 82 14.77 -5.92 -12.93
CA ALA A 82 15.73 -5.54 -13.95
C ALA A 82 16.39 -4.19 -13.61
N THR A 83 17.72 -4.13 -13.64
CA THR A 83 18.49 -2.92 -13.30
C THR A 83 19.04 -2.22 -14.53
N ARG A 84 19.32 -2.98 -15.61
CA ARG A 84 19.84 -2.45 -16.87
C ARG A 84 18.71 -2.24 -17.86
N VAL A 85 18.00 -1.12 -17.71
CA VAL A 85 16.90 -0.73 -18.59
C VAL A 85 17.34 0.44 -19.44
N VAL A 86 17.18 0.34 -20.76
CA VAL A 86 17.54 1.37 -21.72
C VAL A 86 16.27 1.90 -22.40
N GLU A 87 16.13 3.20 -22.48
CA GLU A 87 15.07 3.86 -23.23
C GLU A 87 15.58 4.31 -24.60
N VAL A 88 14.94 3.84 -25.65
CA VAL A 88 15.25 4.16 -27.05
C VAL A 88 14.16 5.12 -27.57
N PRO A 89 14.53 6.23 -28.23
CA PRO A 89 13.54 7.19 -28.72
C PRO A 89 12.67 6.57 -29.80
N ILE A 90 11.36 6.78 -29.68
CA ILE A 90 10.38 6.42 -30.72
C ILE A 90 9.44 7.61 -30.98
N SER A 91 9.04 7.76 -32.25
CA SER A 91 7.96 8.67 -32.63
C SER A 91 6.64 7.92 -32.61
N PHE A 92 5.76 8.30 -31.70
CA PHE A 92 4.43 7.71 -31.58
C PHE A 92 3.41 8.52 -32.39
N ARG A 93 2.85 7.91 -33.42
CA ARG A 93 1.73 8.47 -34.18
C ARG A 93 0.40 7.92 -33.67
N ASP A 94 -0.58 8.78 -33.50
CA ASP A 94 -1.91 8.35 -33.06
C ASP A 94 -2.56 7.51 -34.15
N ARG A 95 -3.39 6.57 -33.77
CA ARG A 95 -4.11 5.69 -34.70
C ARG A 95 -5.12 6.52 -35.48
N VAL A 96 -5.12 6.37 -36.79
CA VAL A 96 -6.08 7.04 -37.70
C VAL A 96 -7.53 6.58 -37.46
N ARG A 97 -7.72 5.39 -36.86
CA ARG A 97 -9.04 4.83 -36.50
C ARG A 97 -8.97 4.16 -35.13
N GLY A 98 -9.90 4.47 -34.25
CA GLY A 98 -10.08 3.83 -32.93
C GLY A 98 -10.39 4.82 -31.81
N GLU A 99 -11.29 4.43 -30.93
CA GLU A 99 -11.62 5.22 -29.74
C GLU A 99 -10.48 5.24 -28.72
N SER A 100 -10.36 6.36 -28.01
CA SER A 100 -9.39 6.50 -26.90
C SER A 100 -9.70 5.49 -25.81
N LYS A 101 -8.74 4.61 -25.49
CA LYS A 101 -8.85 3.63 -24.40
C LYS A 101 -8.80 4.25 -23.00
N LEU A 102 -8.97 5.56 -22.87
CA LEU A 102 -9.01 6.29 -21.58
C LEU A 102 -10.43 6.24 -21.01
N SER A 103 -10.93 5.05 -20.68
CA SER A 103 -12.17 4.90 -19.92
C SER A 103 -11.89 4.88 -18.42
N PHE A 104 -12.87 5.26 -17.62
CA PHE A 104 -12.82 5.14 -16.16
C PHE A 104 -12.54 3.69 -15.72
N ALA A 105 -13.08 2.73 -16.44
CA ALA A 105 -12.82 1.30 -16.22
C ALA A 105 -11.34 0.94 -16.38
N GLU A 106 -10.64 1.49 -17.37
CA GLU A 106 -9.20 1.27 -17.56
C GLU A 106 -8.37 1.90 -16.44
N GLN A 107 -8.77 3.07 -15.94
CA GLN A 107 -8.10 3.68 -14.80
C GLN A 107 -8.27 2.82 -13.53
N LEU A 108 -9.48 2.30 -13.29
CA LEU A 108 -9.74 1.43 -12.16
C LEU A 108 -8.98 0.10 -12.27
N ARG A 109 -8.88 -0.48 -13.47
CA ARG A 109 -8.05 -1.67 -13.73
C ARG A 109 -6.58 -1.37 -13.42
N TYR A 110 -6.09 -0.19 -13.84
CA TYR A 110 -4.72 0.22 -13.54
C TYR A 110 -4.46 0.36 -12.04
N LEU A 111 -5.34 1.01 -11.30
CA LEU A 111 -5.21 1.15 -9.84
C LEU A 111 -5.23 -0.21 -9.13
N ARG A 112 -6.08 -1.14 -9.57
CA ARG A 112 -6.10 -2.51 -9.05
C ARG A 112 -4.80 -3.25 -9.35
N HIS A 113 -4.28 -3.12 -10.58
CA HIS A 113 -3.00 -3.69 -10.99
C HIS A 113 -1.85 -3.12 -10.14
N LEU A 114 -1.80 -1.81 -10.01
CA LEU A 114 -0.81 -1.11 -9.18
C LEU A 114 -0.87 -1.58 -7.72
N GLY A 115 -2.07 -1.66 -7.13
CA GLY A 115 -2.25 -2.17 -5.76
C GLY A 115 -1.78 -3.61 -5.58
N ARG A 116 -1.86 -4.45 -6.63
CA ARG A 116 -1.30 -5.81 -6.63
C ARG A 116 0.23 -5.78 -6.65
N LEU A 117 0.84 -4.92 -7.48
CA LEU A 117 2.28 -4.77 -7.56
C LEU A 117 2.88 -4.18 -6.26
N TYR A 118 2.20 -3.23 -5.64
CA TYR A 118 2.60 -2.71 -4.32
C TYR A 118 2.55 -3.80 -3.24
N ARG A 119 1.53 -4.65 -3.24
CA ARG A 119 1.47 -5.80 -2.32
C ARG A 119 2.61 -6.80 -2.55
N TYR A 120 2.99 -7.02 -3.80
CA TYR A 120 4.12 -7.88 -4.15
C TYR A 120 5.46 -7.27 -3.69
N ARG A 121 5.70 -6.00 -3.97
CA ARG A 121 6.97 -5.32 -3.72
C ARG A 121 7.16 -4.87 -2.27
N TYR A 122 6.09 -4.38 -1.66
CA TYR A 122 6.08 -3.75 -0.33
C TYR A 122 4.93 -4.29 0.55
N PRO A 123 4.87 -5.60 0.82
CA PRO A 123 3.74 -6.19 1.55
C PRO A 123 3.53 -5.58 2.93
N GLY A 124 4.62 -5.28 3.66
CA GLY A 124 4.56 -4.66 4.98
C GLY A 124 4.00 -3.24 4.96
N LEU A 125 4.39 -2.43 3.96
CA LEU A 125 3.89 -1.05 3.82
C LEU A 125 2.40 -1.03 3.49
N VAL A 126 1.94 -1.90 2.60
CA VAL A 126 0.51 -2.02 2.26
C VAL A 126 -0.29 -2.50 3.48
N GLN A 127 0.26 -3.43 4.24
CA GLN A 127 -0.38 -3.92 5.46
C GLN A 127 -0.45 -2.81 6.53
N PHE A 128 0.62 -2.02 6.69
CA PHE A 128 0.61 -0.84 7.56
C PHE A 128 -0.42 0.20 7.13
N GLY A 129 -0.51 0.50 5.84
CA GLY A 129 -1.52 1.42 5.30
C GLY A 129 -2.96 0.97 5.60
N ARG A 130 -3.25 -0.33 5.45
CA ARG A 130 -4.56 -0.90 5.83
C ARG A 130 -4.81 -0.78 7.32
N PHE A 131 -3.80 -1.08 8.15
CA PHE A 131 -3.88 -0.92 9.60
C PHE A 131 -4.22 0.52 10.00
N ALA A 132 -3.52 1.50 9.41
CA ALA A 132 -3.76 2.92 9.66
C ALA A 132 -5.16 3.37 9.21
N LEU A 133 -5.65 2.88 8.05
CA LEU A 133 -7.01 3.17 7.57
C LEU A 133 -8.08 2.60 8.51
N VAL A 134 -7.90 1.36 8.98
CA VAL A 134 -8.79 0.77 9.98
C VAL A 134 -8.78 1.58 11.27
N GLY A 135 -7.59 1.97 11.76
CA GLY A 135 -7.46 2.81 12.96
C GLY A 135 -8.13 4.18 12.79
N GLY A 136 -7.95 4.84 11.64
CA GLY A 136 -8.60 6.10 11.32
C GLY A 136 -10.13 5.99 11.25
N SER A 137 -10.65 4.92 10.64
CA SER A 137 -12.11 4.64 10.64
C SER A 137 -12.65 4.36 12.04
N GLY A 138 -11.84 3.71 12.91
CA GLY A 138 -12.19 3.50 14.31
C GLY A 138 -12.35 4.80 15.11
N MET A 139 -11.55 5.83 14.79
CA MET A 139 -11.74 7.16 15.36
C MET A 139 -13.09 7.77 14.97
N ALA A 140 -13.52 7.59 13.73
CA ALA A 140 -14.85 8.03 13.30
C ALA A 140 -15.97 7.27 14.03
N VAL A 141 -15.80 5.98 14.30
CA VAL A 141 -16.72 5.18 15.11
C VAL A 141 -16.75 5.67 16.57
N ASP A 142 -15.59 5.94 17.21
CA ASP A 142 -15.51 6.52 18.55
C ASP A 142 -16.33 7.81 18.64
N LEU A 143 -16.05 8.76 17.77
CA LEU A 143 -16.72 10.05 17.77
C LEU A 143 -18.24 9.91 17.47
N GLY A 144 -18.62 9.03 16.56
CA GLY A 144 -20.03 8.75 16.25
C GLY A 144 -20.79 8.17 17.44
N VAL A 145 -20.18 7.23 18.17
CA VAL A 145 -20.79 6.62 19.38
C VAL A 145 -20.86 7.63 20.51
N VAL A 146 -19.79 8.43 20.74
CA VAL A 146 -19.80 9.50 21.73
C VAL A 146 -20.95 10.49 21.44
N HIS A 147 -21.11 10.90 20.16
CA HIS A 147 -22.17 11.78 19.76
C HIS A 147 -23.56 11.17 20.02
N LEU A 148 -23.76 9.91 19.62
CA LEU A 148 -25.01 9.17 19.85
C LEU A 148 -25.37 9.10 21.34
N VAL A 149 -24.42 8.69 22.19
CA VAL A 149 -24.60 8.54 23.63
C VAL A 149 -24.86 9.89 24.32
N HIS A 150 -24.19 10.94 23.81
CA HIS A 150 -24.37 12.30 24.33
C HIS A 150 -25.75 12.86 24.02
N TYR A 151 -26.14 12.92 22.74
CA TYR A 151 -27.33 13.62 22.30
C TYR A 151 -28.62 12.82 22.39
N ILE A 152 -28.55 11.47 22.21
CA ILE A 152 -29.74 10.62 22.20
C ILE A 152 -29.95 9.98 23.56
N LEU A 153 -28.91 9.37 24.17
CA LEU A 153 -29.03 8.66 25.43
C LEU A 153 -28.79 9.56 26.64
N ARG A 154 -28.27 10.79 26.45
CA ARG A 154 -28.02 11.80 27.48
C ARG A 154 -27.24 11.29 28.69
N GLN A 155 -26.28 10.37 28.47
CA GLN A 155 -25.47 9.76 29.52
C GLN A 155 -24.31 10.67 29.96
N PRO A 156 -23.78 10.49 31.17
CA PRO A 156 -22.58 11.20 31.66
C PRO A 156 -21.37 10.99 30.75
N PHE A 157 -20.47 11.96 30.73
CA PHE A 157 -19.26 11.96 29.87
C PHE A 157 -18.42 10.68 30.02
N ALA A 158 -18.29 10.15 31.23
CA ALA A 158 -17.56 8.90 31.46
C ALA A 158 -18.16 7.71 30.68
N VAL A 159 -19.50 7.59 30.67
CA VAL A 159 -20.21 6.55 29.91
C VAL A 159 -20.02 6.74 28.41
N GLN A 160 -20.10 7.99 27.92
CA GLN A 160 -19.87 8.33 26.51
C GLN A 160 -18.47 7.87 26.07
N ARG A 161 -17.43 8.15 26.87
CA ARG A 161 -16.02 7.78 26.56
C ARG A 161 -15.80 6.27 26.56
N VAL A 162 -16.32 5.58 27.59
CA VAL A 162 -16.20 4.11 27.66
C VAL A 162 -16.89 3.44 26.47
N ALA A 163 -18.10 3.89 26.11
CA ALA A 163 -18.84 3.37 24.97
C ALA A 163 -18.11 3.63 23.63
N GLY A 164 -17.62 4.85 23.42
CA GLY A 164 -16.89 5.23 22.20
C GLY A 164 -15.59 4.42 22.04
N ILE A 165 -14.75 4.39 23.07
CA ILE A 165 -13.50 3.63 23.05
C ILE A 165 -13.77 2.13 22.85
N GLY A 166 -14.75 1.55 23.55
CA GLY A 166 -15.12 0.16 23.42
C GLY A 166 -15.59 -0.20 22.00
N ALA A 167 -16.48 0.62 21.42
CA ALA A 167 -16.94 0.45 20.05
C ALA A 167 -15.80 0.55 19.02
N ALA A 168 -14.92 1.57 19.16
CA ALA A 168 -13.76 1.73 18.28
C ALA A 168 -12.78 0.56 18.39
N LEU A 169 -12.57 0.04 19.59
CA LEU A 169 -11.69 -1.10 19.84
C LEU A 169 -12.21 -2.38 19.15
N VAL A 170 -13.51 -2.67 19.27
CA VAL A 170 -14.17 -3.79 18.59
C VAL A 170 -14.12 -3.59 17.07
N TRP A 171 -14.44 -2.40 16.58
CA TRP A 171 -14.35 -2.06 15.16
C TRP A 171 -12.95 -2.30 14.59
N ASN A 172 -11.94 -1.74 15.25
CA ASN A 172 -10.54 -1.87 14.85
C ASN A 172 -10.07 -3.32 14.88
N PHE A 173 -10.46 -4.09 15.89
CA PHE A 173 -10.17 -5.52 15.93
C PHE A 173 -10.79 -6.27 14.75
N LEU A 174 -12.09 -6.07 14.50
CA LEU A 174 -12.80 -6.76 13.41
C LEU A 174 -12.24 -6.36 12.03
N GLY A 175 -11.98 -5.07 11.82
CA GLY A 175 -11.39 -4.56 10.59
C GLY A 175 -9.98 -5.11 10.35
N ASN A 176 -9.14 -5.10 11.38
CA ASN A 176 -7.79 -5.65 11.28
C ASN A 176 -7.80 -7.16 11.07
N ARG A 177 -8.63 -7.91 11.79
CA ARG A 177 -8.77 -9.36 11.64
C ARG A 177 -9.29 -9.77 10.26
N ARG A 178 -10.24 -8.99 9.67
CA ARG A 178 -10.85 -9.34 8.38
C ARG A 178 -10.08 -8.85 7.16
N TRP A 179 -9.38 -7.73 7.27
CA TRP A 179 -8.79 -7.04 6.13
C TRP A 179 -7.27 -6.89 6.21
N THR A 180 -6.73 -6.44 7.35
CA THR A 180 -5.29 -6.20 7.49
C THR A 180 -4.51 -7.50 7.66
N PHE A 181 -5.02 -8.41 8.50
CA PHE A 181 -4.39 -9.69 8.90
C PHE A 181 -5.30 -10.87 8.57
N ALA A 182 -5.89 -10.87 7.37
CA ALA A 182 -6.88 -11.88 6.98
C ALA A 182 -6.34 -13.32 7.05
N ASP A 183 -5.04 -13.48 6.79
CA ASP A 183 -4.36 -14.78 6.77
C ASP A 183 -4.12 -15.37 8.17
N ALA A 184 -4.29 -14.56 9.23
CA ALA A 184 -4.07 -14.95 10.63
C ALA A 184 -5.36 -15.38 11.36
N ARG A 185 -6.43 -15.72 10.65
CA ARG A 185 -7.75 -16.07 11.24
C ARG A 185 -7.85 -17.46 11.89
N GLN A 186 -6.79 -18.24 11.83
CA GLN A 186 -6.80 -19.62 12.34
C GLN A 186 -6.85 -19.71 13.87
N GLU A 187 -6.47 -18.67 14.59
CA GLU A 187 -6.56 -18.62 16.05
C GLU A 187 -7.97 -18.21 16.53
N SER A 188 -8.28 -18.58 17.78
CA SER A 188 -9.50 -18.16 18.48
C SER A 188 -9.68 -16.63 18.43
N ALA A 189 -10.88 -16.18 18.04
CA ALA A 189 -11.20 -14.75 17.96
C ALA A 189 -11.00 -14.04 19.31
N TRP A 190 -11.37 -14.72 20.40
CA TRP A 190 -11.26 -14.17 21.75
C TRP A 190 -9.80 -14.00 22.18
N GLY A 191 -8.97 -15.03 21.98
CA GLY A 191 -7.54 -14.96 22.29
C GLY A 191 -6.84 -13.84 21.50
N GLN A 192 -7.15 -13.71 20.20
CA GLN A 192 -6.63 -12.62 19.38
C GLN A 192 -7.13 -11.25 19.84
N PHE A 193 -8.40 -11.15 20.27
CA PHE A 193 -8.95 -9.90 20.78
C PHE A 193 -8.22 -9.45 22.05
N MET A 194 -7.95 -10.33 23.00
CA MET A 194 -7.22 -10.00 24.22
C MET A 194 -5.77 -9.55 23.90
N LYS A 195 -5.09 -10.25 23.02
CA LYS A 195 -3.76 -9.82 22.54
C LYS A 195 -3.80 -8.45 21.86
N PHE A 196 -4.84 -8.20 21.05
CA PHE A 196 -5.04 -6.92 20.38
C PHE A 196 -5.28 -5.77 21.38
N VAL A 197 -6.14 -5.98 22.40
CA VAL A 197 -6.37 -5.02 23.48
C VAL A 197 -5.06 -4.69 24.20
N ALA A 198 -4.29 -5.71 24.57
CA ALA A 198 -3.00 -5.50 25.24
C ALA A 198 -2.01 -4.73 24.35
N ALA A 199 -1.93 -5.06 23.06
CA ALA A 199 -1.11 -4.32 22.09
C ALA A 199 -1.52 -2.85 22.01
N CYS A 200 -2.83 -2.56 21.91
CA CYS A 200 -3.35 -1.19 21.87
C CYS A 200 -3.04 -0.41 23.16
N SER A 201 -3.13 -1.05 24.33
CA SER A 201 -2.80 -0.43 25.62
C SER A 201 -1.31 -0.07 25.70
N LEU A 202 -0.43 -0.98 25.30
CA LEU A 202 1.02 -0.73 25.24
C LEU A 202 1.35 0.39 24.25
N GLY A 203 0.73 0.39 23.07
CA GLY A 203 0.91 1.46 22.10
C GLY A 203 0.40 2.82 22.59
N ALA A 204 -0.65 2.86 23.40
CA ALA A 204 -1.10 4.09 24.06
C ALA A 204 -0.04 4.61 25.06
N CYS A 205 0.60 3.72 25.81
CA CYS A 205 1.72 4.08 26.70
C CYS A 205 2.91 4.64 25.90
N VAL A 206 3.26 4.02 24.76
CA VAL A 206 4.32 4.52 23.86
C VAL A 206 3.96 5.88 23.29
N ASN A 207 2.74 6.06 22.81
CA ASN A 207 2.24 7.35 22.31
C ASN A 207 2.41 8.44 23.39
N TRP A 208 1.92 8.18 24.58
CA TRP A 208 2.00 9.14 25.70
C TRP A 208 3.45 9.44 26.08
N GLY A 209 4.29 8.41 26.26
CA GLY A 209 5.70 8.57 26.63
C GLY A 209 6.49 9.36 25.60
N VAL A 210 6.33 9.05 24.30
CA VAL A 210 7.00 9.78 23.22
C VAL A 210 6.49 11.22 23.12
N SER A 211 5.19 11.45 23.25
CA SER A 211 4.61 12.81 23.25
C SER A 211 5.22 13.65 24.38
N LEU A 212 5.32 13.09 25.57
CA LEU A 212 5.86 13.76 26.73
C LEU A 212 7.36 14.06 26.59
N ALA A 213 8.13 13.06 26.13
CA ALA A 213 9.56 13.22 25.87
C ALA A 213 9.85 14.29 24.81
N CYS A 214 9.09 14.29 23.71
CA CYS A 214 9.19 15.30 22.68
C CYS A 214 8.82 16.69 23.19
N PHE A 215 7.78 16.80 24.00
CA PHE A 215 7.33 18.09 24.53
C PHE A 215 8.35 18.73 25.46
N HIS A 216 9.01 17.94 26.30
CA HIS A 216 9.95 18.44 27.34
C HIS A 216 11.41 18.46 26.89
N GLY A 217 11.85 17.62 25.97
CA GLY A 217 13.28 17.42 25.80
C GLY A 217 13.82 17.36 24.34
N VAL A 218 13.00 17.26 23.33
CA VAL A 218 13.48 17.02 21.96
C VAL A 218 13.21 18.22 21.05
N TRP A 219 14.27 18.94 20.67
CA TRP A 219 14.17 19.96 19.61
C TRP A 219 13.93 19.29 18.25
N PRO A 220 13.04 19.79 17.36
CA PRO A 220 12.28 21.05 17.41
C PRO A 220 10.87 20.93 18.01
N PHE A 221 10.59 19.94 18.82
CA PHE A 221 9.26 19.64 19.37
C PHE A 221 9.00 20.32 20.73
N THR A 222 10.05 20.72 21.44
CA THR A 222 9.97 21.30 22.81
C THR A 222 8.93 22.42 22.91
N GLY A 223 7.99 22.27 23.85
CA GLY A 223 6.91 23.21 24.07
C GLY A 223 5.82 23.27 23.01
N ARG A 224 5.89 22.45 21.95
CA ARG A 224 4.93 22.46 20.83
C ARG A 224 3.97 21.27 20.93
N VAL A 225 2.85 21.46 21.61
CA VAL A 225 1.85 20.43 21.91
C VAL A 225 1.46 19.59 20.69
N LEU A 226 1.07 20.24 19.59
CA LEU A 226 0.58 19.54 18.39
C LEU A 226 1.66 18.67 17.74
N ARG A 227 2.90 19.18 17.64
CA ARG A 227 4.02 18.43 17.05
C ARG A 227 4.39 17.22 17.90
N SER A 228 4.45 17.40 19.22
CA SER A 228 4.76 16.35 20.17
C SER A 228 3.68 15.27 20.19
N ALA A 229 2.41 15.66 20.16
CA ALA A 229 1.29 14.73 20.04
C ALA A 229 1.34 13.94 18.72
N LEU A 230 1.65 14.59 17.60
CA LEU A 230 1.80 13.92 16.31
C LEU A 230 2.94 12.89 16.32
N ALA A 231 4.08 13.23 16.90
CA ALA A 231 5.21 12.30 17.07
C ALA A 231 4.81 11.08 17.90
N GLY A 232 4.09 11.29 19.01
CA GLY A 232 3.57 10.22 19.84
C GLY A 232 2.57 9.32 19.11
N VAL A 233 1.62 9.90 18.37
CA VAL A 233 0.64 9.14 17.56
C VAL A 233 1.35 8.28 16.52
N LEU A 234 2.34 8.83 15.81
CA LEU A 234 3.11 8.07 14.81
C LEU A 234 3.88 6.91 15.45
N ALA A 235 4.58 7.17 16.56
CA ALA A 235 5.32 6.15 17.30
C ALA A 235 4.39 5.06 17.87
N GLY A 236 3.29 5.45 18.52
CA GLY A 236 2.30 4.51 19.05
C GLY A 236 1.63 3.67 17.98
N THR A 237 1.29 4.27 16.83
CA THR A 237 0.70 3.54 15.70
C THR A 237 1.68 2.53 15.09
N ALA A 238 2.94 2.91 14.89
CA ALA A 238 3.98 2.02 14.41
C ALA A 238 4.22 0.85 15.37
N PHE A 239 4.30 1.14 16.67
CA PHE A 239 4.46 0.14 17.72
C PHE A 239 3.27 -0.83 17.78
N ASN A 240 2.03 -0.31 17.75
CA ASN A 240 0.82 -1.13 17.69
C ASN A 240 0.80 -2.03 16.45
N PHE A 241 1.18 -1.51 15.28
CA PHE A 241 1.26 -2.31 14.07
C PHE A 241 2.26 -3.47 14.21
N ILE A 242 3.44 -3.20 14.78
CA ILE A 242 4.48 -4.21 15.00
C ILE A 242 3.96 -5.29 15.95
N LEU A 243 3.38 -4.93 17.10
CA LEU A 243 2.82 -5.87 18.06
C LEU A 243 1.64 -6.66 17.47
N CYS A 244 0.74 -5.98 16.75
CA CYS A 244 -0.36 -6.67 16.08
C CYS A 244 0.15 -7.69 15.06
N ARG A 245 1.13 -7.34 14.24
CA ARG A 245 1.67 -8.20 13.21
C ARG A 245 2.40 -9.43 13.77
N TRP A 246 3.24 -9.22 14.80
CA TRP A 246 4.14 -10.27 15.30
C TRP A 246 3.60 -11.06 16.49
N TRP A 247 2.62 -10.54 17.19
CA TRP A 247 2.07 -11.15 18.38
C TRP A 247 0.56 -11.42 18.32
N ALA A 248 -0.28 -10.38 18.11
CA ALA A 248 -1.74 -10.55 18.17
C ALA A 248 -2.29 -11.33 16.96
N PHE A 249 -1.73 -11.13 15.77
CA PHE A 249 -2.12 -11.78 14.50
C PHE A 249 -0.95 -12.57 13.88
N ARG A 250 -0.16 -13.22 14.73
CA ARG A 250 0.91 -14.10 14.26
C ARG A 250 0.29 -15.26 13.47
N GLN A 251 0.77 -15.46 12.23
CA GLN A 251 0.42 -16.67 11.49
C GLN A 251 1.03 -17.88 12.20
N ALA A 252 0.22 -18.92 12.49
CA ALA A 252 0.79 -20.19 12.85
C ALA A 252 1.70 -20.63 11.69
N THR A 253 2.96 -20.86 11.97
CA THR A 253 3.87 -21.49 11.02
C THR A 253 3.33 -22.89 10.76
N THR A 254 2.50 -23.05 9.74
CA THR A 254 2.22 -24.35 9.14
C THR A 254 3.56 -24.85 8.65
N GLY A 255 4.09 -25.88 9.34
CA GLY A 255 5.29 -26.59 8.94
C GLY A 255 5.17 -26.92 7.45
N GLY A 256 5.99 -26.28 6.63
CA GLY A 256 5.94 -26.40 5.18
C GLY A 256 6.32 -27.80 4.75
N THR A 257 5.36 -28.59 4.38
CA THR A 257 5.54 -29.57 3.33
C THR A 257 5.51 -28.78 2.00
N ARG A 258 6.67 -28.44 1.49
CA ARG A 258 6.80 -28.17 0.04
C ARG A 258 6.22 -29.40 -0.65
N PRO A 259 5.24 -29.28 -1.56
CA PRO A 259 4.86 -30.41 -2.40
C PRO A 259 6.13 -30.83 -3.15
N GLY A 260 6.55 -32.06 -2.92
CA GLY A 260 7.70 -32.67 -3.56
C GLY A 260 7.57 -32.52 -5.07
N ARG A 261 8.61 -32.07 -5.73
CA ARG A 261 8.84 -32.38 -7.13
C ARG A 261 8.75 -33.90 -7.26
N GLY A 262 7.65 -34.38 -7.83
CA GLY A 262 7.56 -35.75 -8.29
C GLY A 262 8.75 -36.05 -9.18
N ALA A 263 9.59 -36.94 -8.73
CA ALA A 263 10.45 -37.73 -9.57
C ALA A 263 9.52 -38.69 -10.29
N ASP A 264 9.31 -38.47 -11.55
CA ASP A 264 8.86 -39.49 -12.47
C ASP A 264 9.86 -39.58 -13.61
N GLY A 265 10.32 -40.84 -13.79
CA GLY A 265 11.33 -41.29 -14.70
C GLY A 265 10.97 -41.26 -16.19
#